data_4d35060cd5ad6a344b06c97b3526f65f
#
_entry.id   4d35060cd5ad6a344b06c97b3526f65f
#
_cell.length_a   1.000
_cell.length_b   1.000
_cell.length_c   1.000
_cell.angle_alpha   90.00
_cell.angle_beta   90.00
_cell.angle_gamma   90.00
#
_symmetry.space_group_name_H-M   'P 1'
#
loop_
_entity.id
_entity.type
_entity.pdbx_description
1 polymer ?
#
loop_
_entity_poly.entity_id
_entity_poly.type
_entity_poly.pdbx_seq_one_letter_code
_entity_poly.pdbx_strand_id
1 'polypeptide(L)'
;MARIVVPACLLALAWGSAEAVVDVRVNRTELSVDESFTVIYETDSNRAADPDFSVLEGAFEILSSRRRSNYSLVNGRMTGSTAWELELIARETGTIELPPVRFGNESSQALTITVNAKKPDGDSDGPLLLELEVSDLNPYVQGEVICTLRMYFDIASGERRLSEPEMQGLDAVIKRLGDDRSYFATRSQRRYEVIERRYGIYPQASGTLDLAPFSLQARILDKQRSFLSRTGTMHRVQSAPVEIEVRPIPPEFPGAVWLPARELDLEQRLDAPTPLHAGEPVGLNLEIRAAGLNASQLPDPEITWPAGLRVYPESPTSEEQSDITGTRAVRRLSLALIASEAGTYEIPPLRIPWWNTATDRLEYAELPARTLAVLASPGAAASPAQAPTDTATVAVETAPASLWRNVSIALGLGWLATLLLWRRNSGAEPRVAQARPTAEQSPGKPSLHQFERACNADDPARARAALVEWCRARWPGQAGLGALRDKAHEPLRQELDVLDQALYATPEHDWDGARLYQLLVQQFSGSASDRTGRRNGLVSLHRLPDTPHG
;
A
#
# COMPACT_ATOMS: atom_id res chain seq x y z
N MET A 1 27.04 -15.92 -100.80
CA MET A 1 27.71 -15.91 -99.49
C MET A 1 26.92 -15.05 -98.52
N ALA A 2 26.04 -15.70 -97.73
CA ALA A 2 25.19 -15.01 -96.79
C ALA A 2 25.77 -15.23 -95.38
N ARG A 3 26.11 -14.19 -94.69
CA ARG A 3 26.55 -14.21 -93.26
C ARG A 3 25.33 -14.07 -92.34
N ILE A 4 25.08 -15.15 -91.63
CA ILE A 4 24.05 -15.17 -90.53
C ILE A 4 24.71 -14.58 -89.28
N VAL A 5 24.15 -13.48 -88.80
CA VAL A 5 24.49 -12.89 -87.50
C VAL A 5 23.42 -13.38 -86.47
N VAL A 6 23.91 -14.14 -85.50
CA VAL A 6 23.07 -14.60 -84.36
C VAL A 6 23.16 -13.54 -83.23
N PRO A 7 22.08 -12.98 -82.73
CA PRO A 7 22.12 -12.12 -81.54
C PRO A 7 22.15 -12.96 -80.29
N ALA A 8 23.19 -12.81 -79.44
CA ALA A 8 23.25 -13.37 -78.10
C ALA A 8 22.30 -12.61 -77.17
N CYS A 9 21.22 -13.27 -76.78
CA CYS A 9 20.28 -12.78 -75.73
C CYS A 9 20.92 -13.00 -74.37
N LEU A 10 21.40 -11.94 -73.72
CA LEU A 10 21.81 -11.92 -72.32
C LEU A 10 20.53 -11.95 -71.43
N LEU A 11 20.21 -13.12 -70.84
CA LEU A 11 19.23 -13.25 -69.78
C LEU A 11 19.85 -12.69 -68.49
N ALA A 12 19.53 -11.46 -68.13
CA ALA A 12 19.79 -10.93 -66.82
C ALA A 12 18.81 -11.58 -65.83
N LEU A 13 19.27 -12.57 -65.06
CA LEU A 13 18.55 -13.03 -63.85
C LEU A 13 18.58 -11.90 -62.84
N ALA A 14 17.46 -11.20 -62.75
CA ALA A 14 17.18 -10.34 -61.58
C ALA A 14 16.97 -11.25 -60.36
N TRP A 15 17.98 -11.39 -59.54
CA TRP A 15 17.81 -11.92 -58.19
C TRP A 15 17.08 -10.84 -57.39
N GLY A 16 15.78 -10.96 -57.34
CA GLY A 16 15.01 -10.24 -56.33
C GLY A 16 15.44 -10.78 -54.98
N SER A 17 16.12 -9.96 -54.20
CA SER A 17 16.28 -10.21 -52.77
C SER A 17 14.88 -10.29 -52.18
N ALA A 18 14.47 -11.48 -51.75
CA ALA A 18 13.30 -11.62 -50.88
C ALA A 18 13.66 -10.91 -49.58
N GLU A 19 13.21 -9.65 -49.43
CA GLU A 19 13.19 -9.02 -48.10
C GLU A 19 12.31 -9.89 -47.21
N ALA A 20 12.90 -10.37 -46.13
CA ALA A 20 12.13 -11.06 -45.11
C ALA A 20 11.12 -10.06 -44.54
N VAL A 21 9.86 -10.30 -44.81
CA VAL A 21 8.75 -9.41 -44.40
C VAL A 21 8.19 -9.92 -43.09
N VAL A 22 8.18 -9.05 -42.08
CA VAL A 22 7.44 -9.33 -40.84
C VAL A 22 5.96 -9.25 -41.16
N ASP A 23 5.23 -10.38 -41.00
CA ASP A 23 3.79 -10.43 -41.19
C ASP A 23 3.11 -9.72 -39.98
N VAL A 24 2.19 -8.78 -40.27
CA VAL A 24 1.43 -8.06 -39.28
C VAL A 24 -0.06 -8.31 -39.48
N ARG A 25 -0.73 -8.73 -38.40
CA ARG A 25 -2.16 -9.01 -38.41
C ARG A 25 -2.82 -8.30 -37.25
N VAL A 26 -4.04 -7.83 -37.49
CA VAL A 26 -4.91 -7.24 -36.49
C VAL A 26 -6.19 -8.05 -36.37
N ASN A 27 -6.72 -8.19 -35.18
CA ASN A 27 -7.96 -8.92 -34.97
C ASN A 27 -9.20 -8.13 -35.46
N ARG A 28 -9.10 -6.80 -35.59
CA ARG A 28 -10.14 -5.90 -36.11
C ARG A 28 -9.51 -4.61 -36.62
N THR A 29 -10.09 -4.01 -37.66
CA THR A 29 -9.67 -2.73 -38.27
C THR A 29 -10.61 -1.60 -37.94
N GLU A 30 -11.80 -1.89 -37.39
CA GLU A 30 -12.76 -0.92 -36.87
C GLU A 30 -13.02 -1.18 -35.40
N LEU A 31 -12.89 -0.14 -34.58
CA LEU A 31 -13.08 -0.19 -33.13
C LEU A 31 -13.50 1.17 -32.58
N SER A 32 -14.00 1.20 -31.35
CA SER A 32 -14.22 2.43 -30.59
C SER A 32 -12.94 2.85 -29.86
N VAL A 33 -12.76 4.12 -29.59
CA VAL A 33 -11.57 4.69 -28.90
C VAL A 33 -11.34 4.05 -27.51
N ASP A 34 -12.39 3.51 -26.88
CA ASP A 34 -12.35 2.90 -25.54
C ASP A 34 -12.16 1.37 -25.59
N GLU A 35 -11.97 0.79 -26.77
CA GLU A 35 -11.82 -0.66 -26.95
C GLU A 35 -10.40 -1.04 -27.34
N SER A 36 -9.88 -2.13 -26.75
CA SER A 36 -8.60 -2.69 -27.16
C SER A 36 -8.73 -3.53 -28.42
N PHE A 37 -7.62 -3.63 -29.15
CA PHE A 37 -7.45 -4.56 -30.26
C PHE A 37 -6.09 -5.23 -30.15
N THR A 38 -5.98 -6.41 -30.81
CA THR A 38 -4.74 -7.18 -30.78
C THR A 38 -4.01 -7.06 -32.10
N VAL A 39 -2.72 -6.75 -32.03
CA VAL A 39 -1.79 -6.77 -33.15
C VAL A 39 -0.82 -7.91 -32.94
N ILE A 40 -0.63 -8.73 -33.97
CA ILE A 40 0.30 -9.84 -33.97
C ILE A 40 1.34 -9.58 -35.05
N TYR A 41 2.61 -9.47 -34.65
CA TYR A 41 3.76 -9.43 -35.53
C TYR A 41 4.41 -10.80 -35.54
N GLU A 42 4.55 -11.42 -36.70
CA GLU A 42 5.13 -12.75 -36.83
C GLU A 42 6.30 -12.71 -37.82
N THR A 43 7.42 -13.31 -37.43
CA THR A 43 8.58 -13.51 -38.32
C THR A 43 9.04 -14.95 -38.29
N ASP A 44 9.46 -15.46 -39.43
CA ASP A 44 10.05 -16.80 -39.60
C ASP A 44 11.50 -16.87 -39.11
N SER A 45 12.03 -15.75 -38.59
CA SER A 45 13.41 -15.69 -38.13
C SER A 45 13.55 -16.29 -36.73
N ASN A 46 14.40 -17.30 -36.61
CA ASN A 46 14.79 -17.92 -35.33
C ASN A 46 15.62 -16.98 -34.42
N ARG A 47 16.11 -15.84 -34.95
CA ARG A 47 16.95 -14.84 -34.30
C ARG A 47 16.44 -13.42 -34.54
N ALA A 48 15.12 -13.25 -34.52
CA ALA A 48 14.58 -11.91 -34.61
C ALA A 48 15.12 -11.06 -33.45
N ALA A 49 15.68 -9.90 -33.79
CA ALA A 49 16.05 -8.90 -32.80
C ALA A 49 14.79 -8.46 -32.06
N ASP A 50 14.93 -8.06 -30.80
CA ASP A 50 13.79 -7.51 -30.04
C ASP A 50 13.31 -6.23 -30.74
N PRO A 51 12.00 -6.14 -31.05
CA PRO A 51 11.44 -5.00 -31.75
C PRO A 51 11.35 -3.77 -30.85
N ASP A 52 11.45 -2.60 -31.47
CA ASP A 52 11.18 -1.34 -30.80
C ASP A 52 9.71 -0.93 -31.05
N PHE A 53 8.88 -1.11 -30.03
CA PHE A 53 7.47 -0.75 -30.08
C PHE A 53 7.19 0.71 -29.66
N SER A 54 8.20 1.50 -29.31
CA SER A 54 8.02 2.90 -28.91
C SER A 54 7.39 3.76 -30.01
N VAL A 55 7.57 3.36 -31.28
CA VAL A 55 6.94 4.01 -32.45
C VAL A 55 5.41 3.96 -32.41
N LEU A 56 4.82 3.03 -31.65
CA LEU A 56 3.36 2.89 -31.48
C LEU A 56 2.81 3.80 -30.40
N GLU A 57 3.61 4.21 -29.41
CA GLU A 57 3.16 4.91 -28.20
C GLU A 57 2.61 6.32 -28.48
N GLY A 58 2.92 6.90 -29.64
CA GLY A 58 2.37 8.18 -30.04
C GLY A 58 0.87 8.16 -30.27
N ALA A 59 0.37 7.15 -30.96
CA ALA A 59 -1.06 7.02 -31.32
C ALA A 59 -1.81 5.96 -30.49
N PHE A 60 -1.09 5.05 -29.85
CA PHE A 60 -1.67 3.93 -29.10
C PHE A 60 -1.05 3.83 -27.71
N GLU A 61 -1.78 3.23 -26.79
CA GLU A 61 -1.28 2.79 -25.49
C GLU A 61 -1.11 1.28 -25.52
N ILE A 62 0.07 0.79 -25.13
CA ILE A 62 0.36 -0.64 -25.08
C ILE A 62 -0.09 -1.19 -23.73
N LEU A 63 -1.19 -1.96 -23.70
CA LEU A 63 -1.72 -2.56 -22.48
C LEU A 63 -0.95 -3.82 -22.08
N SER A 64 -0.56 -4.63 -23.06
CA SER A 64 0.25 -5.82 -22.84
C SER A 64 1.07 -6.17 -24.08
N SER A 65 2.24 -6.78 -23.84
CA SER A 65 3.09 -7.36 -24.86
C SER A 65 3.47 -8.77 -24.47
N ARG A 66 3.28 -9.72 -25.37
CA ARG A 66 3.60 -11.13 -25.15
C ARG A 66 4.37 -11.69 -26.33
N ARG A 67 5.53 -12.30 -26.07
CA ARG A 67 6.34 -13.01 -27.07
C ARG A 67 6.04 -14.50 -27.01
N ARG A 68 5.80 -15.12 -28.17
CA ARG A 68 5.69 -16.57 -28.35
C ARG A 68 6.70 -17.02 -29.40
N SER A 69 7.43 -18.10 -29.13
CA SER A 69 8.33 -18.71 -30.09
C SER A 69 7.95 -20.17 -30.27
N ASN A 70 7.69 -20.57 -31.53
CA ASN A 70 7.38 -21.93 -31.90
C ASN A 70 8.55 -22.51 -32.70
N TYR A 71 9.03 -23.69 -32.29
CA TYR A 71 10.10 -24.40 -32.99
C TYR A 71 9.60 -25.75 -33.45
N SER A 72 9.83 -26.08 -34.70
CA SER A 72 9.53 -27.39 -35.27
C SER A 72 10.78 -27.98 -35.93
N LEU A 73 11.05 -29.24 -35.66
CA LEU A 73 12.12 -30.00 -36.29
C LEU A 73 11.50 -31.03 -37.23
N VAL A 74 11.55 -30.76 -38.52
CA VAL A 74 11.04 -31.64 -39.57
C VAL A 74 12.19 -32.07 -40.48
N ASN A 75 12.43 -33.36 -40.61
CA ASN A 75 13.50 -33.93 -41.46
C ASN A 75 14.89 -33.34 -41.20
N GLY A 76 15.24 -33.06 -39.95
CA GLY A 76 16.53 -32.47 -39.57
C GLY A 76 16.68 -30.97 -39.88
N ARG A 77 15.64 -30.32 -40.41
CA ARG A 77 15.58 -28.86 -40.56
C ARG A 77 14.80 -28.27 -39.44
N MET A 78 15.43 -27.36 -38.70
CA MET A 78 14.79 -26.59 -37.64
C MET A 78 14.13 -25.36 -38.28
N THR A 79 12.83 -25.29 -38.23
CA THR A 79 12.05 -24.10 -38.59
C THR A 79 11.47 -23.53 -37.29
N GLY A 80 11.53 -22.21 -37.17
CA GLY A 80 10.96 -21.54 -35.98
C GLY A 80 10.33 -20.22 -36.40
N SER A 81 9.19 -19.90 -35.84
CA SER A 81 8.57 -18.59 -35.91
C SER A 81 8.56 -17.94 -34.56
N THR A 82 8.69 -16.64 -34.53
CA THR A 82 8.53 -15.82 -33.33
C THR A 82 7.41 -14.82 -33.61
N ALA A 83 6.43 -14.81 -32.69
CA ALA A 83 5.31 -13.89 -32.74
C ALA A 83 5.28 -13.00 -31.50
N TRP A 84 5.05 -11.72 -31.70
CA TRP A 84 4.75 -10.73 -30.64
C TRP A 84 3.27 -10.36 -30.75
N GLU A 85 2.56 -10.63 -29.68
CA GLU A 85 1.14 -10.31 -29.53
C GLU A 85 1.03 -9.09 -28.62
N LEU A 86 0.59 -7.96 -29.18
CA LEU A 86 0.38 -6.70 -28.45
C LEU A 86 -1.11 -6.44 -28.32
N GLU A 87 -1.54 -6.03 -27.14
CA GLU A 87 -2.87 -5.49 -26.92
C GLU A 87 -2.77 -3.97 -26.82
N LEU A 88 -3.43 -3.27 -27.74
CA LEU A 88 -3.34 -1.81 -27.90
C LEU A 88 -4.70 -1.16 -27.68
N ILE A 89 -4.71 0.07 -27.19
CA ILE A 89 -5.87 0.98 -27.20
C ILE A 89 -5.47 2.26 -27.93
N ALA A 90 -6.38 2.80 -28.76
CA ALA A 90 -6.14 4.04 -29.45
C ALA A 90 -6.27 5.24 -28.51
N ARG A 91 -5.40 6.26 -28.68
CA ARG A 91 -5.47 7.50 -27.90
C ARG A 91 -6.43 8.52 -28.49
N GLU A 92 -6.65 8.46 -29.80
CA GLU A 92 -7.44 9.43 -30.56
C GLU A 92 -8.42 8.73 -31.49
N THR A 93 -9.45 9.47 -31.95
CA THR A 93 -10.43 9.00 -32.92
C THR A 93 -10.01 9.39 -34.32
N GLY A 94 -10.47 8.60 -35.32
CA GLY A 94 -10.19 8.88 -36.72
C GLY A 94 -9.56 7.69 -37.42
N THR A 95 -9.04 7.93 -38.61
CA THR A 95 -8.28 6.93 -39.35
C THR A 95 -6.81 7.05 -38.94
N ILE A 96 -6.31 6.08 -38.19
CA ILE A 96 -4.96 6.08 -37.61
C ILE A 96 -4.14 5.03 -38.36
N GLU A 97 -2.93 5.39 -38.75
CA GLU A 97 -1.97 4.48 -39.33
C GLU A 97 -1.17 3.80 -38.20
N LEU A 98 -1.16 2.48 -38.18
CA LEU A 98 -0.26 1.67 -37.38
C LEU A 98 1.11 1.69 -38.10
N PRO A 99 2.12 2.39 -37.56
CA PRO A 99 3.39 2.57 -38.25
C PRO A 99 4.17 1.26 -38.37
N PRO A 100 5.07 1.14 -39.34
CA PRO A 100 5.93 -0.03 -39.49
C PRO A 100 6.87 -0.15 -38.28
N VAL A 101 6.96 -1.35 -37.71
CA VAL A 101 7.82 -1.70 -36.58
C VAL A 101 9.06 -2.43 -37.10
N ARG A 102 10.27 -2.09 -36.62
CA ARG A 102 11.53 -2.70 -37.00
C ARG A 102 11.89 -3.88 -36.10
N PHE A 103 12.32 -4.97 -36.74
CA PHE A 103 12.80 -6.22 -36.13
C PHE A 103 14.23 -6.50 -36.61
N GLY A 104 15.19 -5.72 -36.13
CA GLY A 104 16.56 -5.71 -36.66
C GLY A 104 16.62 -5.10 -38.05
N ASN A 105 16.88 -5.93 -39.07
CA ASN A 105 16.95 -5.50 -40.49
C ASN A 105 15.61 -5.67 -41.24
N GLU A 106 14.63 -6.30 -40.60
CA GLU A 106 13.29 -6.53 -41.14
C GLU A 106 12.31 -5.45 -40.63
N SER A 107 11.27 -5.17 -41.38
CA SER A 107 10.23 -4.20 -40.99
C SER A 107 8.85 -4.75 -41.32
N SER A 108 7.87 -4.47 -40.45
CA SER A 108 6.49 -4.76 -40.77
C SER A 108 5.90 -3.77 -41.77
N GLN A 109 4.78 -4.10 -42.36
CA GLN A 109 3.98 -3.18 -43.16
C GLN A 109 3.18 -2.25 -42.25
N ALA A 110 2.85 -1.06 -42.76
CA ALA A 110 1.89 -0.17 -42.13
C ALA A 110 0.48 -0.70 -42.34
N LEU A 111 -0.40 -0.55 -41.35
CA LEU A 111 -1.83 -0.89 -41.43
C LEU A 111 -2.69 0.30 -41.04
N THR A 112 -3.83 0.43 -41.67
CA THR A 112 -4.81 1.49 -41.35
C THR A 112 -5.89 0.93 -40.41
N ILE A 113 -6.16 1.65 -39.33
CA ILE A 113 -7.18 1.32 -38.35
C ILE A 113 -8.16 2.48 -38.26
N THR A 114 -9.46 2.21 -38.30
CA THR A 114 -10.51 3.20 -38.11
C THR A 114 -10.99 3.15 -36.68
N VAL A 115 -10.74 4.24 -35.96
CA VAL A 115 -11.14 4.41 -34.57
C VAL A 115 -12.33 5.37 -34.52
N ASN A 116 -13.48 4.80 -34.24
CA ASN A 116 -14.71 5.55 -34.11
C ASN A 116 -14.74 6.28 -32.76
N ALA A 117 -15.28 7.48 -32.74
CA ALA A 117 -15.60 8.15 -31.49
C ALA A 117 -16.48 7.21 -30.66
N LYS A 118 -16.35 7.29 -29.33
CA LYS A 118 -17.32 6.68 -28.45
C LYS A 118 -18.70 7.11 -28.95
N LYS A 119 -19.57 6.16 -29.27
CA LYS A 119 -20.96 6.52 -29.54
C LYS A 119 -21.40 7.40 -28.38
N PRO A 120 -21.97 8.58 -28.64
CA PRO A 120 -22.60 9.35 -27.59
C PRO A 120 -23.80 8.53 -27.12
N ASP A 121 -23.50 7.57 -26.26
CA ASP A 121 -24.54 6.83 -25.59
C ASP A 121 -25.16 7.81 -24.58
N GLY A 122 -26.23 8.45 -25.02
CA GLY A 122 -27.33 8.79 -24.14
C GLY A 122 -27.89 7.50 -23.50
N ASP A 123 -27.27 6.37 -23.80
CA ASP A 123 -27.61 5.04 -23.34
C ASP A 123 -26.53 4.55 -22.40
N SER A 124 -26.87 4.63 -21.15
CA SER A 124 -26.24 4.08 -19.97
C SER A 124 -26.10 2.53 -19.96
N ASP A 125 -25.89 1.88 -21.11
CA ASP A 125 -26.04 0.44 -21.28
C ASP A 125 -24.79 -0.30 -21.75
N GLY A 126 -23.61 0.33 -21.68
CA GLY A 126 -22.33 -0.32 -21.97
C GLY A 126 -22.05 -1.49 -21.05
N PRO A 127 -21.13 -2.43 -21.44
CA PRO A 127 -20.73 -3.53 -20.57
C PRO A 127 -19.91 -3.09 -19.36
N LEU A 128 -19.40 -1.86 -19.38
CA LEU A 128 -18.59 -1.21 -18.34
C LEU A 128 -19.06 0.23 -18.19
N LEU A 129 -19.42 0.63 -16.96
CA LEU A 129 -19.82 2.00 -16.64
C LEU A 129 -19.08 2.49 -15.39
N LEU A 130 -18.83 3.78 -15.31
CA LEU A 130 -18.21 4.44 -14.17
C LEU A 130 -18.98 5.70 -13.83
N GLU A 131 -19.50 5.76 -12.61
CA GLU A 131 -20.18 6.93 -12.06
C GLU A 131 -19.33 7.51 -10.92
N LEU A 132 -19.18 8.81 -10.93
CA LEU A 132 -18.51 9.60 -9.91
C LEU A 132 -19.50 10.57 -9.30
N GLU A 133 -19.67 10.48 -7.99
CA GLU A 133 -20.50 11.40 -7.19
C GLU A 133 -19.61 12.05 -6.14
N VAL A 134 -19.70 13.37 -6.03
CA VAL A 134 -18.96 14.17 -5.04
C VAL A 134 -19.99 14.82 -4.12
N SER A 135 -19.80 14.68 -2.80
CA SER A 135 -20.78 15.10 -1.80
C SER A 135 -20.95 16.63 -1.72
N ASP A 136 -19.88 17.37 -2.00
CA ASP A 136 -19.88 18.83 -1.95
C ASP A 136 -18.88 19.39 -2.97
N LEU A 137 -19.32 20.31 -3.80
CA LEU A 137 -18.49 21.00 -4.79
C LEU A 137 -17.94 22.35 -4.28
N ASN A 138 -18.41 22.81 -3.10
CA ASN A 138 -17.98 24.06 -2.48
C ASN A 138 -17.63 23.86 -1.00
N PRO A 139 -16.75 22.90 -0.66
CA PRO A 139 -16.38 22.62 0.71
C PRO A 139 -15.53 23.74 1.30
N TYR A 140 -15.41 23.77 2.61
CA TYR A 140 -14.38 24.56 3.28
C TYR A 140 -13.02 23.89 3.24
N VAL A 141 -11.96 24.71 3.30
CA VAL A 141 -10.58 24.21 3.49
C VAL A 141 -10.54 23.25 4.68
N GLN A 142 -9.81 22.13 4.51
CA GLN A 142 -9.68 21.03 5.50
C GLN A 142 -11.00 20.29 5.82
N GLY A 143 -12.13 20.64 5.22
CA GLY A 143 -13.38 19.90 5.34
C GLY A 143 -13.35 18.61 4.51
N GLU A 144 -14.05 17.58 4.96
CA GLU A 144 -14.15 16.30 4.28
C GLU A 144 -15.13 16.38 3.09
N VAL A 145 -14.63 16.08 1.91
CA VAL A 145 -15.42 15.83 0.71
C VAL A 145 -15.45 14.34 0.43
N ILE A 146 -16.63 13.73 0.38
CA ILE A 146 -16.77 12.32 0.07
C ILE A 146 -16.95 12.15 -1.43
N CYS A 147 -16.02 11.43 -2.04
CA CYS A 147 -16.04 11.04 -3.44
C CYS A 147 -16.47 9.57 -3.53
N THR A 148 -17.61 9.30 -4.16
CA THR A 148 -18.16 7.95 -4.34
C THR A 148 -18.04 7.53 -5.79
N LEU A 149 -17.29 6.47 -6.03
CA LEU A 149 -17.12 5.80 -7.30
C LEU A 149 -18.00 4.55 -7.35
N ARG A 150 -18.90 4.46 -8.34
CA ARG A 150 -19.67 3.26 -8.65
C ARG A 150 -19.22 2.69 -9.97
N MET A 151 -18.60 1.51 -9.90
CA MET A 151 -18.07 0.77 -11.03
C MET A 151 -19.07 -0.35 -11.39
N TYR A 152 -19.65 -0.28 -12.58
CA TYR A 152 -20.63 -1.27 -13.06
C TYR A 152 -19.96 -2.21 -14.06
N PHE A 153 -19.99 -3.49 -13.78
CA PHE A 153 -19.42 -4.53 -14.61
C PHE A 153 -20.50 -5.47 -15.13
N ASP A 154 -20.54 -5.74 -16.42
CA ASP A 154 -21.32 -6.87 -16.94
C ASP A 154 -20.80 -8.16 -16.27
N ILE A 155 -21.69 -9.10 -15.97
CA ILE A 155 -21.40 -10.34 -15.24
C ILE A 155 -20.26 -11.16 -15.88
N ALA A 156 -20.05 -11.02 -17.19
CA ALA A 156 -18.98 -11.69 -17.92
C ALA A 156 -17.68 -10.86 -18.00
N SER A 157 -17.29 -10.15 -16.92
CA SER A 157 -16.04 -9.39 -16.90
C SER A 157 -14.93 -10.11 -16.15
N GLY A 158 -13.69 -10.02 -16.69
CA GLY A 158 -12.45 -10.45 -16.04
C GLY A 158 -11.58 -9.26 -15.66
N GLU A 159 -10.29 -9.43 -15.49
CA GLU A 159 -9.27 -8.44 -15.20
C GLU A 159 -9.77 -6.98 -15.12
N ARG A 160 -9.75 -6.40 -13.91
CA ARG A 160 -10.29 -5.06 -13.60
C ARG A 160 -9.19 -4.16 -13.07
N ARG A 161 -9.10 -2.93 -13.56
CA ARG A 161 -8.13 -1.91 -13.09
C ARG A 161 -8.83 -0.57 -12.97
N LEU A 162 -8.63 0.11 -11.86
CA LEU A 162 -9.06 1.48 -11.61
C LEU A 162 -7.80 2.33 -11.40
N SER A 163 -7.75 3.53 -12.00
CA SER A 163 -6.69 4.49 -11.69
C SER A 163 -6.78 4.97 -10.25
N GLU A 164 -5.66 5.38 -9.69
CA GLU A 164 -5.64 6.12 -8.44
C GLU A 164 -6.22 7.54 -8.66
N PRO A 165 -6.78 8.17 -7.59
CA PRO A 165 -7.25 9.55 -7.69
C PRO A 165 -6.07 10.50 -7.89
N GLU A 166 -6.16 11.34 -8.91
CA GLU A 166 -5.18 12.38 -9.21
C GLU A 166 -5.83 13.76 -9.08
N MET A 167 -5.13 14.67 -8.43
CA MET A 167 -5.58 16.05 -8.25
C MET A 167 -4.60 17.03 -8.84
N GLN A 168 -5.14 18.14 -9.31
CA GLN A 168 -4.39 19.26 -9.85
C GLN A 168 -4.85 20.56 -9.18
N GLY A 169 -4.00 21.56 -9.17
CA GLY A 169 -4.27 22.87 -8.59
C GLY A 169 -3.84 22.95 -7.14
N LEU A 170 -4.65 22.50 -6.20
CA LEU A 170 -4.38 22.57 -4.75
C LEU A 170 -3.93 21.23 -4.17
N ASP A 171 -3.14 21.30 -3.11
CA ASP A 171 -2.81 20.12 -2.30
C ASP A 171 -4.05 19.63 -1.56
N ALA A 172 -4.25 18.31 -1.54
CA ALA A 172 -5.29 17.65 -0.78
C ALA A 172 -4.81 16.32 -0.21
N VAL A 173 -5.28 16.00 0.98
CA VAL A 173 -5.09 14.66 1.55
C VAL A 173 -6.23 13.77 1.06
N ILE A 174 -5.89 12.61 0.50
CA ILE A 174 -6.86 11.64 0.02
C ILE A 174 -6.75 10.38 0.86
N LYS A 175 -7.89 9.89 1.33
CA LYS A 175 -8.00 8.64 2.09
C LYS A 175 -9.09 7.76 1.52
N ARG A 176 -8.87 6.45 1.46
CA ARG A 176 -9.93 5.51 1.15
C ARG A 176 -10.83 5.35 2.38
N LEU A 177 -12.15 5.41 2.18
CA LEU A 177 -13.16 5.30 3.23
C LEU A 177 -13.75 3.88 3.25
N GLY A 178 -13.31 3.11 4.24
CA GLY A 178 -13.78 1.73 4.42
C GLY A 178 -13.42 0.79 3.28
N ASP A 179 -14.09 -0.37 3.26
CA ASP A 179 -13.95 -1.39 2.23
C ASP A 179 -14.87 -1.17 1.04
N ASP A 180 -14.51 -1.76 -0.11
CA ASP A 180 -15.38 -1.76 -1.28
C ASP A 180 -16.67 -2.51 -0.98
N ARG A 181 -17.80 -1.93 -1.37
CA ARG A 181 -19.10 -2.57 -1.26
C ARG A 181 -19.51 -3.15 -2.61
N SER A 182 -19.79 -4.44 -2.66
CA SER A 182 -20.24 -5.11 -3.88
C SER A 182 -21.71 -5.50 -3.77
N TYR A 183 -22.47 -5.22 -4.82
CA TYR A 183 -23.88 -5.61 -4.94
C TYR A 183 -24.28 -5.76 -6.42
N PHE A 184 -25.47 -6.29 -6.67
CA PHE A 184 -26.02 -6.38 -8.02
C PHE A 184 -27.07 -5.30 -8.25
N ALA A 185 -27.01 -4.63 -9.39
CA ALA A 185 -28.02 -3.69 -9.85
C ALA A 185 -28.49 -4.04 -11.26
N THR A 186 -29.75 -3.71 -11.56
CA THR A 186 -30.28 -3.81 -12.92
C THR A 186 -30.52 -2.41 -13.47
N ARG A 187 -29.91 -2.12 -14.62
CA ARG A 187 -30.06 -0.83 -15.33
C ARG A 187 -30.40 -1.14 -16.79
N SER A 188 -31.39 -0.52 -17.35
CA SER A 188 -31.85 -0.71 -18.74
C SER A 188 -31.96 -2.21 -19.14
N GLN A 189 -32.54 -3.04 -18.28
CA GLN A 189 -32.70 -4.48 -18.43
C GLN A 189 -31.41 -5.33 -18.43
N ARG A 190 -30.25 -4.70 -18.17
CA ARG A 190 -28.96 -5.38 -17.99
C ARG A 190 -28.62 -5.47 -16.51
N ARG A 191 -28.17 -6.63 -16.09
CA ARG A 191 -27.71 -6.86 -14.72
C ARG A 191 -26.22 -6.63 -14.63
N TYR A 192 -25.82 -5.79 -13.67
CA TYR A 192 -24.43 -5.46 -13.36
C TYR A 192 -24.04 -5.95 -11.97
N GLU A 193 -22.79 -6.36 -11.83
CA GLU A 193 -22.10 -6.32 -10.57
C GLU A 193 -21.58 -4.90 -10.35
N VAL A 194 -21.96 -4.28 -9.24
CA VAL A 194 -21.55 -2.92 -8.89
C VAL A 194 -20.55 -3.00 -7.75
N ILE A 195 -19.40 -2.36 -7.93
CA ILE A 195 -18.42 -2.15 -6.87
C ILE A 195 -18.44 -0.66 -6.55
N GLU A 196 -18.77 -0.34 -5.31
CA GLU A 196 -18.76 1.03 -4.79
C GLU A 196 -17.52 1.23 -3.93
N ARG A 197 -16.73 2.25 -4.28
CA ARG A 197 -15.54 2.68 -3.57
C ARG A 197 -15.65 4.15 -3.19
N ARG A 198 -15.25 4.50 -1.98
CA ARG A 198 -15.30 5.86 -1.49
C ARG A 198 -13.94 6.37 -1.08
N TYR A 199 -13.74 7.67 -1.33
CA TYR A 199 -12.58 8.43 -0.90
C TYR A 199 -13.03 9.66 -0.13
N GLY A 200 -12.32 9.97 0.95
CA GLY A 200 -12.38 11.26 1.64
C GLY A 200 -11.27 12.15 1.12
N ILE A 201 -11.63 13.33 0.66
CA ILE A 201 -10.74 14.34 0.12
C ILE A 201 -10.74 15.51 1.08
N TYR A 202 -9.55 15.95 1.54
CA TYR A 202 -9.37 17.05 2.48
C TYR A 202 -8.49 18.12 1.83
N PRO A 203 -9.06 19.16 1.18
CA PRO A 203 -8.31 20.24 0.57
C PRO A 203 -7.48 21.00 1.62
N GLN A 204 -6.21 21.30 1.34
CA GLN A 204 -5.32 21.96 2.32
C GLN A 204 -5.25 23.48 2.16
N ALA A 205 -5.78 24.01 1.06
CA ALA A 205 -5.85 25.44 0.80
C ALA A 205 -7.20 25.78 0.14
N SER A 206 -7.61 27.06 0.19
CA SER A 206 -8.77 27.57 -0.54
C SER A 206 -8.43 27.90 -1.99
N GLY A 207 -9.40 27.76 -2.89
CA GLY A 207 -9.27 27.99 -4.34
C GLY A 207 -9.82 26.80 -5.12
N THR A 208 -9.44 26.67 -6.38
CA THR A 208 -9.93 25.62 -7.28
C THR A 208 -9.09 24.35 -7.15
N LEU A 209 -9.75 23.24 -6.93
CA LEU A 209 -9.18 21.89 -6.87
C LEU A 209 -9.79 21.04 -7.98
N ASP A 210 -8.97 20.62 -8.94
CA ASP A 210 -9.39 19.79 -10.05
C ASP A 210 -9.16 18.32 -9.77
N LEU A 211 -10.24 17.54 -9.74
CA LEU A 211 -10.18 16.08 -9.68
C LEU A 211 -10.14 15.53 -11.09
N ALA A 212 -9.00 14.96 -11.47
CA ALA A 212 -8.80 14.33 -12.77
C ALA A 212 -9.77 13.14 -12.97
N PRO A 213 -10.19 12.86 -14.22
CA PRO A 213 -11.06 11.74 -14.51
C PRO A 213 -10.47 10.42 -14.03
N PHE A 214 -11.25 9.62 -13.29
CA PHE A 214 -10.88 8.23 -13.01
C PHE A 214 -10.98 7.40 -14.28
N SER A 215 -10.02 6.53 -14.51
CA SER A 215 -10.01 5.58 -15.61
C SER A 215 -10.27 4.16 -15.09
N LEU A 216 -11.37 3.54 -15.53
CA LEU A 216 -11.71 2.16 -15.23
C LEU A 216 -11.50 1.30 -16.46
N GLN A 217 -10.74 0.23 -16.35
CA GLN A 217 -10.49 -0.76 -17.39
C GLN A 217 -11.01 -2.12 -16.94
N ALA A 218 -11.69 -2.84 -17.81
CA ALA A 218 -12.10 -4.22 -17.56
C ALA A 218 -12.11 -5.04 -18.84
N ARG A 219 -11.76 -6.32 -18.72
CA ARG A 219 -11.82 -7.26 -19.82
C ARG A 219 -13.23 -7.87 -19.90
N ILE A 220 -13.95 -7.58 -20.98
CA ILE A 220 -15.27 -8.13 -21.24
C ILE A 220 -15.10 -9.42 -22.05
N LEU A 221 -15.58 -10.53 -21.50
CA LEU A 221 -15.45 -11.85 -22.11
C LEU A 221 -16.50 -12.06 -23.19
N ASP A 222 -16.10 -12.63 -24.33
CA ASP A 222 -17.01 -12.96 -25.44
C ASP A 222 -17.96 -14.08 -25.04
N LYS A 223 -19.26 -13.82 -25.06
CA LYS A 223 -20.34 -14.79 -24.72
C LYS A 223 -20.42 -15.98 -25.69
N GLN A 224 -19.79 -15.88 -26.87
CA GLN A 224 -19.94 -16.87 -27.96
C GLN A 224 -18.75 -17.84 -28.12
N ARG A 225 -17.69 -17.75 -27.29
CA ARG A 225 -16.50 -18.59 -27.45
C ARG A 225 -16.29 -19.55 -26.29
N SER A 226 -15.76 -20.74 -26.68
CA SER A 226 -15.49 -21.91 -25.85
C SER A 226 -14.97 -21.60 -24.44
N PHE A 227 -15.41 -22.37 -23.47
CA PHE A 227 -15.06 -22.39 -22.05
C PHE A 227 -13.53 -22.42 -21.76
N LEU A 228 -12.69 -22.66 -22.77
CA LEU A 228 -11.23 -22.80 -22.67
C LEU A 228 -10.45 -21.57 -23.14
N SER A 229 -11.09 -20.58 -23.79
CA SER A 229 -10.40 -19.36 -24.21
C SER A 229 -10.88 -18.17 -23.40
N ARG A 230 -10.01 -17.67 -22.51
CA ARG A 230 -10.17 -16.38 -21.81
C ARG A 230 -9.93 -15.18 -22.74
N THR A 231 -10.41 -15.26 -23.98
CA THR A 231 -10.34 -14.16 -24.93
C THR A 231 -11.49 -13.21 -24.66
N GLY A 232 -11.16 -11.95 -24.48
CA GLY A 232 -12.10 -10.85 -24.28
C GLY A 232 -11.45 -9.56 -24.72
N THR A 233 -12.26 -8.53 -24.92
CA THR A 233 -11.81 -7.19 -25.28
C THR A 233 -11.64 -6.36 -24.02
N MET A 234 -10.54 -5.63 -23.91
CA MET A 234 -10.36 -4.64 -22.86
C MET A 234 -11.20 -3.40 -23.21
N HIS A 235 -12.06 -3.01 -22.30
CA HIS A 235 -12.84 -1.78 -22.37
C HIS A 235 -12.32 -0.79 -21.34
N ARG A 236 -12.30 0.48 -21.72
CA ARG A 236 -11.94 1.61 -20.86
C ARG A 236 -13.12 2.57 -20.79
N VAL A 237 -13.44 3.03 -19.60
CA VAL A 237 -14.35 4.14 -19.36
C VAL A 237 -13.71 5.15 -18.43
N GLN A 238 -14.05 6.41 -18.59
CA GLN A 238 -13.56 7.49 -17.73
C GLN A 238 -14.74 8.21 -17.10
N SER A 239 -14.56 8.67 -15.85
CA SER A 239 -15.51 9.58 -15.23
C SER A 239 -15.43 10.97 -15.86
N ALA A 240 -16.42 11.80 -15.60
CA ALA A 240 -16.28 13.22 -15.87
C ALA A 240 -15.18 13.85 -14.96
N PRO A 241 -14.45 14.86 -15.42
CA PRO A 241 -13.63 15.68 -14.55
C PRO A 241 -14.54 16.44 -13.58
N VAL A 242 -14.07 16.70 -12.36
CA VAL A 242 -14.83 17.45 -11.35
C VAL A 242 -13.96 18.57 -10.83
N GLU A 243 -14.51 19.79 -10.89
CA GLU A 243 -13.95 21.00 -10.31
C GLU A 243 -14.60 21.24 -8.95
N ILE A 244 -13.80 21.44 -7.91
CA ILE A 244 -14.22 21.70 -6.53
C ILE A 244 -13.71 23.08 -6.13
N GLU A 245 -14.60 23.98 -5.79
CA GLU A 245 -14.28 25.33 -5.35
C GLU A 245 -14.15 25.37 -3.81
N VAL A 246 -12.94 25.36 -3.29
CA VAL A 246 -12.68 25.30 -1.86
C VAL A 246 -12.77 26.68 -1.23
N ARG A 247 -13.72 26.83 -0.30
CA ARG A 247 -13.95 28.08 0.44
C ARG A 247 -12.88 28.31 1.52
N PRO A 248 -12.46 29.55 1.76
CA PRO A 248 -11.57 29.91 2.86
C PRO A 248 -12.28 29.79 4.21
N ILE A 249 -11.51 29.85 5.30
CA ILE A 249 -12.05 29.94 6.66
C ILE A 249 -12.90 31.21 6.77
N PRO A 250 -14.17 31.11 7.24
CA PRO A 250 -15.02 32.27 7.44
C PRO A 250 -14.40 33.27 8.43
N PRO A 251 -14.43 34.58 8.14
CA PRO A 251 -13.81 35.59 9.00
C PRO A 251 -14.50 35.71 10.38
N GLU A 252 -15.74 35.27 10.50
CA GLU A 252 -16.50 35.21 11.76
C GLU A 252 -16.10 34.04 12.68
N PHE A 253 -15.25 33.10 12.21
CA PHE A 253 -14.80 31.98 13.03
C PHE A 253 -13.79 32.46 14.09
N PRO A 254 -14.10 32.33 15.40
CA PRO A 254 -13.31 32.94 16.49
C PRO A 254 -12.18 32.04 16.98
N GLY A 255 -12.09 30.77 16.53
CA GLY A 255 -11.16 29.77 17.05
C GLY A 255 -9.76 29.93 16.50
N ALA A 256 -8.75 29.59 17.33
CA ALA A 256 -7.36 29.46 16.89
C ALA A 256 -7.13 28.22 16.04
N VAL A 257 -7.91 27.16 16.25
CA VAL A 257 -7.87 25.91 15.49
C VAL A 257 -9.14 25.78 14.68
N TRP A 258 -8.97 25.65 13.36
CA TRP A 258 -10.08 25.49 12.43
C TRP A 258 -10.60 24.05 12.43
N LEU A 259 -11.91 23.87 12.70
CA LEU A 259 -12.56 22.56 12.83
C LEU A 259 -13.83 22.51 11.96
N PRO A 260 -13.69 22.27 10.64
CA PRO A 260 -14.83 22.11 9.73
C PRO A 260 -15.39 20.69 9.81
N ALA A 261 -16.28 20.44 10.75
CA ALA A 261 -16.86 19.13 11.00
C ALA A 261 -18.33 19.05 10.55
N ARG A 262 -18.83 17.85 10.30
CA ARG A 262 -20.27 17.60 10.18
C ARG A 262 -20.95 17.47 11.55
N GLU A 263 -20.18 16.98 12.53
CA GLU A 263 -20.61 16.79 13.92
C GLU A 263 -19.39 16.89 14.82
N LEU A 264 -19.54 17.54 15.98
CA LEU A 264 -18.52 17.59 17.01
C LEU A 264 -19.17 17.54 18.39
N ASP A 265 -18.79 16.53 19.17
CA ASP A 265 -19.28 16.29 20.51
C ASP A 265 -18.15 16.25 21.52
N LEU A 266 -18.45 16.71 22.74
CA LEU A 266 -17.59 16.62 23.90
C LEU A 266 -18.23 15.75 24.96
N GLU A 267 -17.46 14.84 25.54
CA GLU A 267 -17.88 14.04 26.69
C GLU A 267 -16.85 14.12 27.80
N GLN A 268 -17.30 14.22 29.05
CA GLN A 268 -16.42 14.13 30.21
C GLN A 268 -16.89 13.08 31.18
N ARG A 269 -15.96 12.32 31.71
CA ARG A 269 -16.19 11.35 32.77
C ARG A 269 -15.25 11.63 33.93
N LEU A 270 -15.82 11.76 35.12
CA LEU A 270 -15.10 11.98 36.36
C LEU A 270 -15.14 10.70 37.18
N ASP A 271 -14.00 10.10 37.43
CA ASP A 271 -13.84 8.92 38.26
C ASP A 271 -13.27 9.35 39.64
N ALA A 272 -14.17 9.71 40.57
CA ALA A 272 -13.80 10.17 41.89
C ALA A 272 -14.26 9.17 42.95
N PRO A 273 -13.49 8.87 44.00
CA PRO A 273 -13.94 8.14 45.17
C PRO A 273 -15.01 8.94 45.91
N THR A 274 -15.92 8.22 46.60
CA THR A 274 -16.97 8.86 47.39
C THR A 274 -16.97 8.24 48.80
N PRO A 275 -16.57 8.98 49.84
CA PRO A 275 -16.14 10.39 49.87
C PRO A 275 -14.72 10.58 49.27
N LEU A 276 -14.41 11.78 48.72
CA LEU A 276 -13.10 12.18 48.23
C LEU A 276 -12.33 12.97 49.29
N HIS A 277 -11.08 12.63 49.56
CA HIS A 277 -10.23 13.30 50.53
C HIS A 277 -9.08 14.05 49.89
N ALA A 278 -8.56 15.08 50.55
CA ALA A 278 -7.39 15.81 50.12
C ALA A 278 -6.19 14.86 49.95
N GLY A 279 -5.46 15.00 48.82
CA GLY A 279 -4.36 14.14 48.44
C GLY A 279 -4.76 12.89 47.64
N GLU A 280 -6.04 12.56 47.54
CA GLU A 280 -6.51 11.45 46.73
C GLU A 280 -6.63 11.84 45.24
N PRO A 281 -6.19 10.99 44.29
CA PRO A 281 -6.32 11.27 42.89
C PRO A 281 -7.74 11.05 42.36
N VAL A 282 -8.18 11.94 41.50
CA VAL A 282 -9.46 11.88 40.76
C VAL A 282 -9.13 11.78 39.29
N GLY A 283 -9.62 10.76 38.60
CA GLY A 283 -9.51 10.62 37.15
C GLY A 283 -10.52 11.49 36.41
N LEU A 284 -10.07 12.34 35.53
CA LEU A 284 -10.91 13.08 34.58
C LEU A 284 -10.56 12.63 33.16
N ASN A 285 -11.51 11.99 32.50
CA ASN A 285 -11.38 11.60 31.09
C ASN A 285 -12.24 12.54 30.24
N LEU A 286 -11.59 13.21 29.31
CA LEU A 286 -12.22 14.05 28.28
C LEU A 286 -12.16 13.34 26.95
N GLU A 287 -13.26 13.32 26.23
CA GLU A 287 -13.34 12.75 24.88
C GLU A 287 -13.92 13.78 23.92
N ILE A 288 -13.20 14.02 22.82
CA ILE A 288 -13.62 14.85 21.70
C ILE A 288 -13.92 13.92 20.55
N ARG A 289 -15.16 13.90 20.06
CA ARG A 289 -15.59 13.12 18.90
C ARG A 289 -15.94 14.05 17.78
N ALA A 290 -15.47 13.76 16.56
CA ALA A 290 -15.85 14.53 15.38
C ALA A 290 -16.14 13.62 14.19
N ALA A 291 -17.08 14.03 13.36
CA ALA A 291 -17.34 13.45 12.05
C ALA A 291 -16.91 14.41 10.95
N GLY A 292 -16.13 13.91 9.96
CA GLY A 292 -15.61 14.71 8.87
C GLY A 292 -14.24 15.36 9.12
N LEU A 293 -13.59 15.00 10.24
CA LEU A 293 -12.23 15.43 10.56
C LEU A 293 -11.29 14.23 10.69
N ASN A 294 -10.02 14.47 10.41
CA ASN A 294 -8.95 13.53 10.74
C ASN A 294 -8.57 13.66 12.22
N ALA A 295 -8.06 12.59 12.81
CA ALA A 295 -7.66 12.59 14.22
C ALA A 295 -6.58 13.64 14.56
N SER A 296 -5.72 13.98 13.59
CA SER A 296 -4.68 15.01 13.73
C SER A 296 -5.21 16.45 13.77
N GLN A 297 -6.46 16.68 13.37
CA GLN A 297 -7.09 18.01 13.39
C GLN A 297 -7.72 18.31 14.76
N LEU A 298 -7.97 17.28 15.59
CA LEU A 298 -8.59 17.48 16.90
C LEU A 298 -7.60 18.14 17.89
N PRO A 299 -7.98 19.27 18.52
CA PRO A 299 -7.10 20.01 19.40
C PRO A 299 -6.92 19.35 20.79
N ASP A 300 -5.87 19.74 21.47
CA ASP A 300 -5.77 19.62 22.92
C ASP A 300 -6.37 20.88 23.54
N PRO A 301 -7.50 20.77 24.25
CA PRO A 301 -8.14 21.95 24.83
C PRO A 301 -7.31 22.53 25.97
N GLU A 302 -7.11 23.83 25.92
CA GLU A 302 -6.45 24.57 27.02
C GLU A 302 -7.48 24.80 28.14
N ILE A 303 -7.20 24.23 29.33
CA ILE A 303 -8.06 24.36 30.49
C ILE A 303 -7.32 25.12 31.58
N THR A 304 -7.89 26.24 32.06
CA THR A 304 -7.35 26.99 33.20
C THR A 304 -7.86 26.39 34.51
N TRP A 305 -6.97 25.70 35.21
CA TRP A 305 -7.33 25.00 36.44
C TRP A 305 -7.33 25.92 37.66
N PRO A 306 -8.24 25.69 38.65
CA PRO A 306 -8.30 26.48 39.87
C PRO A 306 -7.06 26.25 40.73
N ALA A 307 -6.70 27.27 41.51
CA ALA A 307 -5.62 27.17 42.47
C ALA A 307 -5.87 26.07 43.50
N GLY A 308 -4.83 25.33 43.89
CA GLY A 308 -4.93 24.20 44.82
C GLY A 308 -5.29 22.86 44.19
N LEU A 309 -5.68 22.82 42.92
CA LEU A 309 -5.85 21.59 42.16
C LEU A 309 -4.63 21.33 41.29
N ARG A 310 -3.89 20.27 41.56
CA ARG A 310 -2.75 19.84 40.76
C ARG A 310 -3.23 18.89 39.67
N VAL A 311 -2.80 19.12 38.46
CA VAL A 311 -3.21 18.34 37.27
C VAL A 311 -2.01 17.64 36.68
N TYR A 312 -2.16 16.35 36.46
CA TYR A 312 -1.16 15.48 35.85
C TYR A 312 -1.75 14.88 34.57
N PRO A 313 -1.42 15.43 33.41
CA PRO A 313 -1.90 14.90 32.14
C PRO A 313 -1.17 13.61 31.77
N GLU A 314 -1.90 12.63 31.28
CA GLU A 314 -1.36 11.48 30.58
C GLU A 314 -1.18 11.80 29.08
N SER A 315 -0.45 10.94 28.36
CA SER A 315 -0.33 11.10 26.92
C SER A 315 -1.69 10.93 26.23
N PRO A 316 -2.14 11.91 25.43
CA PRO A 316 -3.42 11.81 24.76
C PRO A 316 -3.40 10.68 23.73
N THR A 317 -4.54 10.02 23.55
CA THR A 317 -4.74 9.02 22.51
C THR A 317 -5.68 9.53 21.43
N SER A 318 -5.39 9.18 20.19
CA SER A 318 -6.24 9.53 19.05
C SER A 318 -6.59 8.28 18.27
N GLU A 319 -7.85 8.12 17.93
CA GLU A 319 -8.36 7.05 17.09
C GLU A 319 -9.06 7.64 15.89
N GLU A 320 -8.93 6.98 14.76
CA GLU A 320 -9.60 7.36 13.53
C GLU A 320 -10.24 6.12 12.91
N GLN A 321 -11.50 6.25 12.55
CA GLN A 321 -12.26 5.22 11.84
C GLN A 321 -12.85 5.84 10.58
N SER A 322 -12.68 5.17 9.45
CA SER A 322 -13.27 5.59 8.19
C SER A 322 -14.23 4.51 7.70
N ASP A 323 -15.46 4.89 7.47
CA ASP A 323 -16.50 4.04 6.92
C ASP A 323 -17.20 4.71 5.72
N ILE A 324 -18.25 4.08 5.22
CA ILE A 324 -19.01 4.60 4.08
C ILE A 324 -19.70 5.97 4.36
N THR A 325 -19.78 6.41 5.60
CA THR A 325 -20.38 7.69 5.99
C THR A 325 -19.33 8.80 6.12
N GLY A 326 -18.05 8.45 6.01
CA GLY A 326 -16.90 9.35 6.14
C GLY A 326 -15.98 8.99 7.29
N THR A 327 -15.13 9.94 7.65
CA THR A 327 -14.17 9.79 8.72
C THR A 327 -14.75 10.23 10.05
N ARG A 328 -14.52 9.44 11.09
CA ARG A 328 -14.79 9.76 12.47
C ARG A 328 -13.50 9.73 13.26
N ALA A 329 -13.23 10.80 13.97
CA ALA A 329 -12.05 10.93 14.81
C ALA A 329 -12.47 11.05 16.28
N VAL A 330 -11.68 10.42 17.14
CA VAL A 330 -11.88 10.48 18.59
C VAL A 330 -10.53 10.81 19.23
N ARG A 331 -10.50 11.85 20.05
CA ARG A 331 -9.34 12.21 20.87
C ARG A 331 -9.70 12.09 22.35
N ARG A 332 -8.91 11.31 23.09
CA ARG A 332 -9.08 11.10 24.51
C ARG A 332 -7.93 11.70 25.28
N LEU A 333 -8.26 12.47 26.30
CA LEU A 333 -7.33 13.06 27.25
C LEU A 333 -7.67 12.54 28.64
N SER A 334 -6.70 11.88 29.28
CA SER A 334 -6.82 11.39 30.65
C SER A 334 -5.98 12.31 31.56
N LEU A 335 -6.60 12.82 32.61
CA LEU A 335 -6.00 13.74 33.55
C LEU A 335 -6.19 13.18 34.97
N ALA A 336 -5.13 13.16 35.78
CA ALA A 336 -5.25 12.90 37.20
C ALA A 336 -5.26 14.24 37.96
N LEU A 337 -6.33 14.50 38.68
CA LEU A 337 -6.53 15.72 39.46
C LEU A 337 -6.27 15.39 40.93
N ILE A 338 -5.45 16.18 41.63
CA ILE A 338 -5.17 16.02 43.06
C ILE A 338 -5.41 17.35 43.77
N ALA A 339 -6.40 17.40 44.65
CA ALA A 339 -6.62 18.56 45.49
C ALA A 339 -5.65 18.55 46.68
N SER A 340 -4.96 19.66 46.91
CA SER A 340 -3.94 19.77 47.96
C SER A 340 -4.58 19.93 49.37
N GLU A 341 -5.78 20.50 49.46
CA GLU A 341 -6.46 20.82 50.69
C GLU A 341 -7.96 20.47 50.58
N ALA A 342 -8.62 20.38 51.74
CA ALA A 342 -10.08 20.23 51.76
C ALA A 342 -10.75 21.52 51.27
N GLY A 343 -11.82 21.37 50.52
CA GLY A 343 -12.52 22.50 49.93
C GLY A 343 -13.41 22.12 48.77
N THR A 344 -13.94 23.12 48.14
CA THR A 344 -14.77 22.96 46.93
C THR A 344 -13.97 23.50 45.74
N TYR A 345 -13.71 22.66 44.78
CA TYR A 345 -13.00 23.01 43.53
C TYR A 345 -13.98 22.97 42.39
N GLU A 346 -13.92 23.95 41.52
CA GLU A 346 -14.73 23.99 40.30
C GLU A 346 -13.88 23.64 39.09
N ILE A 347 -14.19 22.52 38.44
CA ILE A 347 -13.65 22.20 37.13
C ILE A 347 -14.31 23.14 36.11
N PRO A 348 -13.54 23.98 35.41
CA PRO A 348 -14.10 25.00 34.55
C PRO A 348 -14.90 24.39 33.36
N PRO A 349 -15.85 25.16 32.81
CA PRO A 349 -16.55 24.73 31.60
C PRO A 349 -15.56 24.72 30.44
N LEU A 350 -15.71 23.77 29.54
CA LEU A 350 -14.95 23.70 28.31
C LEU A 350 -15.87 24.05 27.14
N ARG A 351 -15.38 24.94 26.27
CA ARG A 351 -16.12 25.38 25.09
C ARG A 351 -15.18 25.41 23.89
N ILE A 352 -15.50 24.61 22.84
CA ILE A 352 -14.71 24.50 21.60
C ILE A 352 -15.57 25.04 20.46
N PRO A 353 -15.15 26.13 19.79
CA PRO A 353 -15.81 26.60 18.57
C PRO A 353 -15.49 25.67 17.40
N TRP A 354 -16.48 25.35 16.59
CA TRP A 354 -16.31 24.56 15.38
C TRP A 354 -17.30 25.02 14.31
N TRP A 355 -16.98 24.74 13.06
CA TRP A 355 -17.86 25.08 11.93
C TRP A 355 -18.65 23.85 11.52
N ASN A 356 -19.96 23.90 11.65
CA ASN A 356 -20.85 22.84 11.19
C ASN A 356 -21.00 22.95 9.67
N THR A 357 -20.32 22.03 8.92
CA THR A 357 -20.33 22.02 7.45
C THR A 357 -21.70 21.57 6.87
N ALA A 358 -22.53 20.87 7.64
CA ALA A 358 -23.86 20.45 7.21
C ALA A 358 -24.89 21.60 7.29
N THR A 359 -24.78 22.47 8.31
CA THR A 359 -25.70 23.60 8.52
C THR A 359 -25.12 24.94 8.08
N ASP A 360 -23.82 24.97 7.72
CA ASP A 360 -23.05 26.15 7.34
C ASP A 360 -23.06 27.26 8.40
N ARG A 361 -22.76 26.88 9.67
CA ARG A 361 -22.84 27.76 10.83
C ARG A 361 -21.72 27.51 11.83
N LEU A 362 -21.37 28.57 12.57
CA LEU A 362 -20.56 28.48 13.77
C LEU A 362 -21.38 27.83 14.89
N GLU A 363 -20.86 26.77 15.45
CA GLU A 363 -21.43 26.06 16.59
C GLU A 363 -20.37 25.90 17.71
N TYR A 364 -20.81 25.53 18.89
CA TYR A 364 -19.95 25.32 20.04
C TYR A 364 -20.24 23.96 20.67
N ALA A 365 -19.20 23.17 20.84
CA ALA A 365 -19.29 21.99 21.68
C ALA A 365 -18.93 22.40 23.12
N GLU A 366 -19.80 22.09 24.09
CA GLU A 366 -19.70 22.63 25.43
C GLU A 366 -19.80 21.52 26.48
N LEU A 367 -18.93 21.61 27.49
CA LEU A 367 -19.05 20.87 28.73
C LEU A 367 -19.34 21.84 29.87
N PRO A 368 -20.35 21.60 30.72
CA PRO A 368 -20.64 22.46 31.87
C PRO A 368 -19.54 22.35 32.92
N ALA A 369 -19.42 23.42 33.75
CA ALA A 369 -18.60 23.38 34.93
C ALA A 369 -19.05 22.26 35.89
N ARG A 370 -18.08 21.64 36.56
CA ARG A 370 -18.34 20.62 37.60
C ARG A 370 -17.69 20.96 38.92
N THR A 371 -18.42 20.75 40.00
CA THR A 371 -17.95 20.97 41.38
C THR A 371 -17.40 19.68 41.97
N LEU A 372 -16.19 19.75 42.52
CA LEU A 372 -15.53 18.67 43.22
C LEU A 372 -15.43 19.02 44.71
N ALA A 373 -16.18 18.32 45.57
CA ALA A 373 -16.12 18.50 47.00
C ALA A 373 -15.07 17.57 47.61
N VAL A 374 -14.09 18.14 48.30
CA VAL A 374 -12.95 17.42 48.87
C VAL A 374 -12.94 17.58 50.38
N LEU A 375 -12.99 16.48 51.10
CA LEU A 375 -12.92 16.42 52.56
C LEU A 375 -11.47 16.45 53.05
N ALA A 376 -11.32 16.81 54.33
CA ALA A 376 -9.99 16.73 54.96
C ALA A 376 -9.53 15.26 55.04
N SER A 377 -8.24 15.03 54.80
CA SER A 377 -7.67 13.67 54.91
C SER A 377 -7.84 13.12 56.35
N PRO A 378 -8.28 11.87 56.54
CA PRO A 378 -8.52 11.28 57.87
C PRO A 378 -7.32 11.22 58.81
N GLY A 379 -6.14 11.65 58.37
CA GLY A 379 -4.92 11.73 59.19
C GLY A 379 -4.39 13.13 59.46
N ALA A 380 -5.07 14.19 58.95
CA ALA A 380 -4.65 15.59 59.12
C ALA A 380 -5.27 16.27 60.38
N ALA A 381 -5.77 15.46 61.35
CA ALA A 381 -6.15 16.01 62.65
C ALA A 381 -4.92 16.54 63.35
N ALA A 382 -4.81 17.86 63.32
CA ALA A 382 -3.97 18.72 64.13
C ALA A 382 -2.79 18.02 64.83
N SER A 383 -1.65 18.08 64.23
CA SER A 383 -0.40 18.13 65.04
C SER A 383 -0.56 19.34 65.96
N PRO A 384 -0.67 19.17 67.29
CA PRO A 384 -0.77 20.30 68.16
C PRO A 384 0.46 21.15 67.92
N ALA A 385 0.26 22.48 67.83
CA ALA A 385 1.35 23.45 67.75
C ALA A 385 2.31 23.18 68.91
N GLN A 386 3.40 22.49 68.63
CA GLN A 386 4.51 22.36 69.58
C GLN A 386 5.09 23.75 69.77
N ALA A 387 4.92 24.24 71.01
CA ALA A 387 5.64 25.40 71.50
C ALA A 387 7.17 25.21 71.25
N PRO A 388 7.91 26.29 71.07
CA PRO A 388 9.34 26.25 70.82
C PRO A 388 10.05 25.65 72.04
N THR A 389 10.40 24.38 71.97
CA THR A 389 11.31 23.73 72.92
C THR A 389 12.68 23.69 72.28
N ASP A 390 13.63 24.15 73.07
CA ASP A 390 15.05 24.31 72.90
C ASP A 390 15.73 23.35 71.93
N THR A 391 16.63 23.96 71.19
CA THR A 391 17.67 23.40 70.33
C THR A 391 18.33 22.15 70.93
N ALA A 392 17.82 20.98 70.57
CA ALA A 392 18.59 19.75 70.59
C ALA A 392 19.21 19.56 69.20
N THR A 393 20.47 19.83 69.10
CA THR A 393 21.30 19.46 67.95
C THR A 393 21.25 17.95 67.76
N VAL A 394 20.38 17.49 66.88
CA VAL A 394 20.44 16.11 66.36
C VAL A 394 21.71 16.06 65.47
N ALA A 395 22.72 15.40 66.00
CA ALA A 395 23.88 15.02 65.22
C ALA A 395 23.39 14.11 64.08
N VAL A 396 23.35 14.65 62.89
CA VAL A 396 23.19 13.85 61.68
C VAL A 396 24.46 13.02 61.57
N GLU A 397 24.37 11.77 61.90
CA GLU A 397 25.41 10.77 61.65
C GLU A 397 25.57 10.62 60.15
N THR A 398 26.46 11.45 59.59
CA THR A 398 26.86 11.33 58.19
C THR A 398 27.61 10.02 58.03
N ALA A 399 26.99 9.05 57.40
CA ALA A 399 27.66 7.85 56.91
C ALA A 399 28.95 8.27 56.17
N PRO A 400 30.07 7.60 56.44
CA PRO A 400 31.37 8.08 55.99
C PRO A 400 31.41 8.19 54.45
N ALA A 401 31.51 9.41 53.95
CA ALA A 401 31.66 9.72 52.52
C ALA A 401 32.83 9.01 51.83
N SER A 402 33.67 8.32 52.63
CA SER A 402 34.79 7.51 52.17
C SER A 402 34.38 6.26 51.40
N LEU A 403 33.23 5.65 51.68
CA LEU A 403 32.77 4.44 50.96
C LEU A 403 32.36 4.78 49.51
N TRP A 404 31.59 5.84 49.31
CA TRP A 404 31.18 6.28 47.99
C TRP A 404 32.35 6.79 47.15
N ARG A 405 33.34 7.48 47.78
CA ARG A 405 34.56 7.89 47.12
C ARG A 405 35.41 6.72 46.64
N ASN A 406 35.51 5.67 47.44
CA ASN A 406 36.29 4.46 47.09
C ASN A 406 35.57 3.65 45.99
N VAL A 407 34.23 3.58 46.00
CA VAL A 407 33.42 2.96 44.90
C VAL A 407 33.59 3.74 43.62
N SER A 408 33.54 5.07 43.64
CA SER A 408 33.74 5.90 42.46
C SER A 408 35.15 5.78 41.87
N ILE A 409 36.19 5.66 42.72
CA ILE A 409 37.57 5.45 42.29
C ILE A 409 37.75 4.08 41.68
N ALA A 410 37.13 3.02 42.25
CA ALA A 410 37.18 1.67 41.72
C ALA A 410 36.47 1.55 40.36
N LEU A 411 35.30 2.18 40.19
CA LEU A 411 34.61 2.27 38.92
C LEU A 411 35.41 3.05 37.87
N GLY A 412 36.05 4.17 38.26
CA GLY A 412 36.92 4.96 37.39
C GLY A 412 38.14 4.16 36.89
N LEU A 413 38.80 3.41 37.80
CA LEU A 413 39.93 2.56 37.43
C LEU A 413 39.50 1.36 36.55
N GLY A 414 38.33 0.80 36.79
CA GLY A 414 37.73 -0.25 35.92
C GLY A 414 37.46 0.28 34.50
N TRP A 415 36.96 1.50 34.40
CA TRP A 415 36.71 2.16 33.10
C TRP A 415 38.01 2.47 32.35
N LEU A 416 39.04 2.93 33.10
CA LEU A 416 40.37 3.21 32.56
C LEU A 416 41.07 1.92 32.07
N ALA A 417 40.91 0.83 32.81
CA ALA A 417 41.43 -0.49 32.42
C ALA A 417 40.75 -1.01 31.15
N THR A 418 39.41 -0.88 31.01
CA THR A 418 38.69 -1.25 29.80
C THR A 418 39.10 -0.38 28.60
N LEU A 419 39.34 0.89 28.80
CA LEU A 419 39.79 1.82 27.75
C LEU A 419 41.24 1.50 27.31
N LEU A 420 42.12 1.12 28.25
CA LEU A 420 43.48 0.69 27.94
C LEU A 420 43.52 -0.68 27.24
N LEU A 421 42.68 -1.64 27.66
CA LEU A 421 42.52 -2.93 26.98
C LEU A 421 41.94 -2.75 25.58
N TRP A 422 40.94 -1.87 25.40
CA TRP A 422 40.38 -1.54 24.09
C TRP A 422 41.45 -0.88 23.19
N ARG A 423 42.21 0.07 23.70
CA ARG A 423 43.30 0.73 22.96
C ARG A 423 44.45 -0.22 22.62
N ARG A 424 44.73 -1.21 23.46
CA ARG A 424 45.74 -2.23 23.20
C ARG A 424 45.29 -3.29 22.22
N ASN A 425 43.97 -3.52 22.09
CA ASN A 425 43.38 -4.47 21.14
C ASN A 425 42.96 -3.78 19.82
N SER A 426 42.99 -2.45 19.74
CA SER A 426 42.65 -1.67 18.54
C SER A 426 43.87 -1.34 17.66
N GLY A 427 44.98 -2.08 17.85
CA GLY A 427 46.22 -1.94 17.07
C GLY A 427 46.19 -2.65 15.70
N ALA A 428 45.04 -2.63 15.01
CA ALA A 428 44.98 -2.89 13.58
C ALA A 428 44.11 -1.80 12.97
N GLU A 429 44.74 -0.77 12.44
CA GLU A 429 44.07 0.22 11.62
C GLU A 429 43.39 -0.50 10.42
N PRO A 430 42.08 -0.41 10.26
CA PRO A 430 41.52 -0.54 8.93
C PRO A 430 41.79 0.81 8.24
N ARG A 431 42.73 0.83 7.29
CA ARG A 431 42.83 1.89 6.29
C ARG A 431 41.43 2.19 5.79
N VAL A 432 40.98 3.43 6.04
CA VAL A 432 39.84 4.00 5.35
C VAL A 432 40.23 4.07 3.86
N ALA A 433 39.89 3.03 3.14
CA ALA A 433 39.84 3.08 1.69
C ALA A 433 38.68 4.00 1.33
N GLN A 434 39.00 5.17 0.78
CA GLN A 434 38.05 6.01 0.08
C GLN A 434 37.22 5.13 -0.84
N ALA A 435 35.92 5.03 -0.54
CA ALA A 435 34.95 4.36 -1.38
C ALA A 435 34.90 5.09 -2.73
N ARG A 436 35.50 4.49 -3.74
CA ARG A 436 35.11 4.73 -5.14
C ARG A 436 33.66 4.27 -5.27
N PRO A 437 32.82 4.96 -6.06
CA PRO A 437 31.47 4.50 -6.33
C PRO A 437 31.55 3.12 -6.97
N THR A 438 31.12 2.12 -6.24
CA THR A 438 31.07 0.73 -6.70
C THR A 438 29.93 0.62 -7.69
N ALA A 439 30.28 0.14 -8.87
CA ALA A 439 29.37 -0.28 -9.93
C ALA A 439 28.21 -1.14 -9.37
N GLU A 440 27.06 -0.92 -9.98
CA GLU A 440 25.87 -1.75 -9.85
C GLU A 440 26.24 -3.24 -9.80
N GLN A 441 26.08 -3.84 -8.63
CA GLN A 441 26.10 -5.28 -8.51
C GLN A 441 24.76 -5.78 -9.05
N SER A 442 24.83 -6.47 -10.17
CA SER A 442 23.77 -7.33 -10.68
C SER A 442 23.19 -8.16 -9.53
N PRO A 443 21.84 -8.33 -9.44
CA PRO A 443 21.23 -9.08 -8.36
C PRO A 443 21.67 -10.55 -8.43
N GLY A 444 22.62 -10.93 -7.58
CA GLY A 444 22.98 -12.31 -7.34
C GLY A 444 21.74 -13.08 -6.84
N LYS A 445 21.61 -14.35 -7.24
CA LYS A 445 20.53 -15.23 -6.80
C LYS A 445 20.40 -15.15 -5.28
N PRO A 446 19.19 -14.97 -4.74
CA PRO A 446 18.97 -14.85 -3.30
C PRO A 446 19.49 -16.11 -2.59
N SER A 447 20.44 -15.95 -1.66
CA SER A 447 21.05 -17.04 -0.93
C SER A 447 20.32 -17.27 0.39
N LEU A 448 19.88 -18.51 0.65
CA LEU A 448 19.25 -18.93 1.90
C LEU A 448 20.26 -19.17 3.05
N HIS A 449 21.53 -18.92 2.83
CA HIS A 449 22.60 -19.29 3.79
C HIS A 449 22.51 -18.53 5.14
N GLN A 450 22.02 -17.30 5.14
CA GLN A 450 21.82 -16.56 6.41
C GLN A 450 20.62 -17.09 7.17
N PHE A 451 19.56 -17.46 6.45
CA PHE A 451 18.38 -18.09 7.01
C PHE A 451 18.68 -19.46 7.60
N GLU A 452 19.43 -20.30 6.87
CA GLU A 452 19.90 -21.60 7.36
C GLU A 452 20.68 -21.50 8.69
N ARG A 453 21.62 -20.54 8.78
CA ARG A 453 22.39 -20.33 10.02
C ARG A 453 21.52 -19.87 11.18
N ALA A 454 20.52 -19.04 10.93
CA ALA A 454 19.61 -18.58 11.97
C ALA A 454 18.67 -19.70 12.45
N CYS A 455 18.20 -20.56 11.53
CA CYS A 455 17.40 -21.73 11.85
C CYS A 455 18.21 -22.78 12.65
N ASN A 456 19.47 -23.02 12.29
CA ASN A 456 20.35 -23.92 13.02
C ASN A 456 20.79 -23.40 14.41
N ALA A 457 20.60 -22.11 14.66
CA ALA A 457 20.88 -21.48 15.95
C ALA A 457 19.61 -21.31 16.81
N ASP A 458 18.46 -21.79 16.33
CA ASP A 458 17.12 -21.63 16.92
C ASP A 458 16.83 -20.17 17.35
N ASP A 459 17.29 -19.21 16.50
CA ASP A 459 17.08 -17.78 16.71
C ASP A 459 15.92 -17.28 15.84
N PRO A 460 14.69 -17.19 16.38
CA PRO A 460 13.50 -16.82 15.59
C PRO A 460 13.57 -15.39 15.05
N ALA A 461 14.24 -14.46 15.76
CA ALA A 461 14.33 -13.06 15.32
C ALA A 461 15.25 -12.92 14.09
N ARG A 462 16.41 -13.58 14.11
CA ARG A 462 17.34 -13.60 12.96
C ARG A 462 16.78 -14.41 11.80
N ALA A 463 16.10 -15.51 12.06
CA ALA A 463 15.46 -16.33 11.04
C ALA A 463 14.39 -15.51 10.29
N ARG A 464 13.54 -14.76 11.01
CA ARG A 464 12.54 -13.89 10.40
C ARG A 464 13.17 -12.77 9.56
N ALA A 465 14.21 -12.11 10.07
CA ALA A 465 14.91 -11.04 9.33
C ALA A 465 15.52 -11.56 8.02
N ALA A 466 16.25 -12.68 8.07
CA ALA A 466 16.86 -13.30 6.89
C ALA A 466 15.80 -13.80 5.88
N LEU A 467 14.66 -14.30 6.36
CA LEU A 467 13.56 -14.75 5.51
C LEU A 467 12.87 -13.58 4.79
N VAL A 468 12.71 -12.44 5.45
CA VAL A 468 12.16 -11.21 4.83
C VAL A 468 13.10 -10.68 3.75
N GLU A 469 14.41 -10.68 3.95
CA GLU A 469 15.39 -10.29 2.94
C GLU A 469 15.37 -11.24 1.73
N TRP A 470 15.29 -12.54 1.97
CA TRP A 470 15.16 -13.52 0.91
C TRP A 470 13.87 -13.33 0.10
N CYS A 471 12.73 -13.05 0.77
CA CYS A 471 11.46 -12.77 0.12
C CYS A 471 11.54 -11.52 -0.77
N ARG A 472 12.16 -10.43 -0.27
CA ARG A 472 12.36 -9.20 -1.07
C ARG A 472 13.18 -9.43 -2.32
N ALA A 473 14.25 -10.23 -2.22
CA ALA A 473 15.10 -10.57 -3.35
C ALA A 473 14.39 -11.51 -4.35
N ARG A 474 13.48 -12.36 -3.87
CA ARG A 474 12.79 -13.38 -4.67
C ARG A 474 11.53 -12.86 -5.35
N TRP A 475 10.82 -11.89 -4.73
CA TRP A 475 9.61 -11.25 -5.21
C TRP A 475 9.70 -9.73 -5.05
N PRO A 476 10.41 -9.02 -5.96
CA PRO A 476 10.47 -7.56 -5.95
C PRO A 476 9.07 -6.96 -6.12
N GLY A 477 8.67 -6.07 -5.23
CA GLY A 477 7.37 -5.41 -5.25
C GLY A 477 6.29 -6.01 -4.33
N GLN A 478 6.57 -7.13 -3.64
CA GLN A 478 5.69 -7.65 -2.58
C GLN A 478 6.39 -7.53 -1.23
N ALA A 479 5.84 -6.75 -0.31
CA ALA A 479 6.49 -6.49 0.97
C ALA A 479 6.27 -7.63 1.99
N GLY A 480 7.36 -8.10 2.62
CA GLY A 480 7.33 -8.93 3.82
C GLY A 480 7.00 -10.41 3.60
N LEU A 481 6.65 -11.10 4.71
CA LEU A 481 6.33 -12.54 4.74
C LEU A 481 4.96 -12.88 4.14
N GLY A 482 4.09 -11.90 3.88
CA GLY A 482 2.78 -12.10 3.26
C GLY A 482 2.87 -12.82 1.92
N ALA A 483 3.78 -12.36 1.05
CA ALA A 483 4.02 -12.99 -0.25
C ALA A 483 4.48 -14.46 -0.17
N LEU A 484 5.19 -14.82 0.89
CA LEU A 484 5.58 -16.20 1.16
C LEU A 484 4.38 -17.02 1.66
N ARG A 485 3.56 -16.48 2.55
CA ARG A 485 2.34 -17.14 3.08
C ARG A 485 1.34 -17.45 1.98
N ASP A 486 1.14 -16.53 1.03
CA ASP A 486 0.23 -16.73 -0.10
C ASP A 486 0.67 -17.89 -1.02
N LYS A 487 1.99 -18.12 -1.10
CA LYS A 487 2.58 -19.15 -1.97
C LYS A 487 2.99 -20.43 -1.24
N ALA A 488 2.95 -20.43 0.09
CA ALA A 488 3.30 -21.58 0.93
C ALA A 488 2.19 -22.64 0.93
N HIS A 489 2.56 -23.93 0.87
CA HIS A 489 1.65 -25.05 1.16
C HIS A 489 1.37 -25.15 2.66
N GLU A 490 0.30 -25.84 3.03
CA GLU A 490 -0.20 -25.90 4.40
C GLU A 490 0.86 -26.23 5.47
N PRO A 491 1.77 -27.20 5.28
CA PRO A 491 2.80 -27.50 6.29
C PRO A 491 3.76 -26.33 6.55
N LEU A 492 4.12 -25.56 5.48
CA LEU A 492 5.01 -24.42 5.62
C LEU A 492 4.29 -23.22 6.25
N ARG A 493 2.99 -23.02 5.98
CA ARG A 493 2.19 -21.97 6.64
C ARG A 493 2.12 -22.17 8.14
N GLN A 494 1.88 -23.38 8.60
CA GLN A 494 1.85 -23.71 10.03
C GLN A 494 3.18 -23.40 10.71
N GLU A 495 4.31 -23.72 10.09
CA GLU A 495 5.63 -23.40 10.66
C GLU A 495 5.95 -21.90 10.64
N LEU A 496 5.43 -21.14 9.68
CA LEU A 496 5.51 -19.67 9.70
C LEU A 496 4.67 -19.05 10.84
N ASP A 497 3.54 -19.65 11.16
CA ASP A 497 2.72 -19.22 12.30
C ASP A 497 3.38 -19.56 13.63
N VAL A 498 4.08 -20.71 13.73
CA VAL A 498 4.90 -21.09 14.90
C VAL A 498 6.07 -20.11 15.07
N LEU A 499 6.73 -19.69 13.98
CA LEU A 499 7.78 -18.67 14.02
C LEU A 499 7.26 -17.32 14.57
N ASP A 500 6.10 -16.88 14.12
CA ASP A 500 5.50 -15.64 14.62
C ASP A 500 5.04 -15.79 16.07
N GLN A 501 4.51 -16.93 16.49
CA GLN A 501 4.21 -17.21 17.89
C GLN A 501 5.46 -17.19 18.78
N ALA A 502 6.57 -17.77 18.33
CA ALA A 502 7.84 -17.74 19.05
C ALA A 502 8.41 -16.33 19.23
N LEU A 503 8.05 -15.40 18.35
CA LEU A 503 8.50 -13.99 18.41
C LEU A 503 7.63 -13.09 19.29
N TYR A 504 6.33 -13.38 19.39
CA TYR A 504 5.34 -12.47 20.02
C TYR A 504 4.62 -13.07 21.22
N ALA A 505 4.75 -14.39 21.49
CA ALA A 505 4.22 -15.04 22.69
C ALA A 505 5.26 -15.05 23.82
N THR A 506 4.80 -15.26 25.06
CA THR A 506 5.67 -15.37 26.25
C THR A 506 6.71 -16.48 26.14
N PRO A 507 7.89 -16.37 26.78
CA PRO A 507 9.15 -17.09 26.45
C PRO A 507 9.22 -18.57 26.83
N GLU A 508 8.17 -19.36 26.68
CA GLU A 508 8.14 -20.80 27.01
C GLU A 508 7.95 -21.75 25.80
N HIS A 509 8.08 -21.25 24.55
CA HIS A 509 8.00 -22.14 23.39
C HIS A 509 9.38 -22.37 22.79
N ASP A 510 9.88 -23.62 22.93
CA ASP A 510 11.03 -24.13 22.17
C ASP A 510 10.66 -24.12 20.68
N TRP A 511 11.28 -23.22 19.90
CA TRP A 511 11.11 -23.14 18.46
C TRP A 511 12.19 -23.97 17.75
N ASP A 512 11.76 -24.92 16.91
CA ASP A 512 12.64 -25.74 16.06
C ASP A 512 12.80 -25.09 14.67
N GLY A 513 13.91 -24.38 14.48
CA GLY A 513 14.23 -23.73 13.21
C GLY A 513 14.55 -24.70 12.07
N ALA A 514 15.05 -25.88 12.37
CA ALA A 514 15.47 -26.87 11.37
C ALA A 514 14.28 -27.35 10.53
N ARG A 515 13.12 -27.52 11.14
CA ARG A 515 11.89 -27.95 10.45
C ARG A 515 11.38 -26.90 9.47
N LEU A 516 11.37 -25.64 9.87
CA LEU A 516 10.99 -24.52 8.99
C LEU A 516 11.91 -24.44 7.77
N TYR A 517 13.23 -24.57 7.97
CA TYR A 517 14.23 -24.57 6.90
C TYR A 517 14.00 -25.70 5.89
N GLN A 518 13.81 -26.94 6.38
CA GLN A 518 13.56 -28.10 5.52
C GLN A 518 12.34 -27.93 4.63
N LEU A 519 11.21 -27.48 5.18
CA LEU A 519 9.98 -27.28 4.43
C LEU A 519 10.12 -26.17 3.37
N LEU A 520 10.83 -25.09 3.69
CA LEU A 520 11.08 -24.02 2.75
C LEU A 520 11.97 -24.46 1.59
N VAL A 521 13.03 -25.22 1.88
CA VAL A 521 13.93 -25.79 0.87
C VAL A 521 13.19 -26.80 0.00
N GLN A 522 12.39 -27.68 0.58
CA GLN A 522 11.61 -28.68 -0.14
C GLN A 522 10.63 -28.00 -1.14
N GLN A 523 9.97 -26.95 -0.72
CA GLN A 523 8.98 -26.27 -1.58
C GLN A 523 9.62 -25.37 -2.65
N PHE A 524 10.71 -24.66 -2.33
CA PHE A 524 11.25 -23.62 -3.23
C PHE A 524 12.59 -23.99 -3.89
N SER A 525 13.32 -25.04 -3.45
CA SER A 525 14.54 -25.51 -4.10
C SER A 525 14.30 -26.60 -5.15
N GLY A 526 13.15 -27.28 -5.10
CA GLY A 526 12.77 -28.31 -6.08
C GLY A 526 12.53 -27.81 -7.51
N SER A 527 12.41 -26.49 -7.73
CA SER A 527 12.20 -25.93 -9.08
C SER A 527 13.47 -25.65 -9.90
N ALA A 528 14.66 -25.88 -9.31
CA ALA A 528 15.94 -25.60 -9.99
C ALA A 528 16.65 -26.84 -10.54
N SER A 529 16.22 -28.08 -10.19
CA SER A 529 16.91 -29.31 -10.60
C SER A 529 16.32 -30.03 -11.82
N ASP A 530 15.24 -29.52 -12.41
CA ASP A 530 14.59 -30.19 -13.54
C ASP A 530 15.10 -29.74 -14.94
N ARG A 531 16.24 -29.01 -15.02
CA ARG A 531 16.85 -28.60 -16.31
C ARG A 531 18.18 -29.27 -16.68
N THR A 532 18.70 -30.18 -15.86
CA THR A 532 19.94 -30.90 -16.20
C THR A 532 19.86 -32.37 -15.80
N GLY A 533 19.12 -33.19 -16.53
CA GLY A 533 19.07 -34.61 -16.22
C GLY A 533 18.24 -35.44 -17.17
N ARG A 534 18.33 -35.20 -18.47
CA ARG A 534 17.82 -36.17 -19.47
C ARG A 534 18.95 -36.59 -20.38
N ARG A 535 19.79 -37.49 -19.89
CA ARG A 535 20.57 -38.40 -20.72
C ARG A 535 20.69 -39.75 -20.00
N ASN A 536 20.19 -40.77 -20.72
CA ASN A 536 20.42 -42.20 -20.57
C ASN A 536 19.65 -42.97 -19.47
N GLY A 537 18.82 -43.88 -19.94
CA GLY A 537 18.37 -45.04 -19.19
C GLY A 537 17.04 -45.63 -19.67
N LEU A 538 17.04 -46.24 -20.87
CA LEU A 538 16.04 -47.30 -21.22
C LEU A 538 16.20 -48.48 -20.29
N VAL A 539 15.21 -48.80 -19.45
CA VAL A 539 15.03 -50.14 -18.88
C VAL A 539 13.54 -50.45 -18.76
N SER A 540 13.10 -51.33 -19.66
CA SER A 540 12.24 -52.52 -19.47
C SER A 540 10.88 -52.38 -18.77
N LEU A 541 9.86 -52.46 -19.58
CA LEU A 541 8.53 -53.00 -19.27
C LEU A 541 8.66 -54.47 -18.81
N HIS A 542 8.20 -54.85 -17.61
CA HIS A 542 7.52 -56.14 -17.38
C HIS A 542 6.75 -56.22 -16.05
N ARG A 543 5.53 -56.71 -16.16
CA ARG A 543 4.69 -57.45 -15.23
C ARG A 543 3.68 -56.68 -14.37
N LEU A 544 2.45 -56.74 -14.86
CA LEU A 544 1.22 -56.79 -14.07
C LEU A 544 1.09 -58.15 -13.37
N PRO A 545 0.60 -58.26 -12.16
CA PRO A 545 -0.04 -59.49 -11.66
C PRO A 545 -1.55 -59.40 -11.75
N ASP A 546 -2.10 -60.60 -12.09
CA ASP A 546 -3.48 -60.94 -12.27
C ASP A 546 -4.36 -60.72 -11.03
N THR A 547 -5.59 -60.30 -11.24
CA THR A 547 -6.71 -60.39 -10.29
C THR A 547 -7.29 -61.78 -10.31
N PRO A 548 -7.66 -62.41 -9.17
CA PRO A 548 -8.60 -63.49 -9.13
C PRO A 548 -10.03 -63.02 -8.85
N HIS A 549 -10.95 -63.58 -9.62
CA HIS A 549 -12.38 -63.58 -9.38
C HIS A 549 -12.78 -64.26 -8.07
N GLY A 550 -13.79 -63.72 -7.38
CA GLY A 550 -14.56 -64.25 -6.29
C GLY A 550 -15.68 -63.31 -5.93
#